data_b43766dab9362b187b9e266f335b06e8
#
_entry.id   b43766dab9362b187b9e266f335b06e8
#
_cell.length_a   1.000
_cell.length_b   1.000
_cell.length_c   1.000
_cell.angle_alpha   90.00
_cell.angle_beta   90.00
_cell.angle_gamma   90.00
#
_symmetry.space_group_name_H-M   'P 1'
#
loop_
_entity.id
_entity.type
_entity.pdbx_description
1 polymer ?
#
loop_
_entity_poly.entity_id
_entity_poly.type
_entity_poly.pdbx_seq_one_letter_code
_entity_poly.pdbx_strand_id
1 'polypeptide(L)'
;MAGVTQPKPAGASEPPFARAASQASIELYWLPLGAGGWLVRLNGRIYEAIHAFLERRRPLDLYHSALIVQVPEGRFVIEDAWPIPDADGPSSRGVAVEGPVGSRRMARWRVFRYEVRRWRDGVIADASEAVASPQLLSDDPLVARRLLDVVGSLPSPVWGRDELKTGEMWNSNSVIAWVLAQSGLSTDAIGPPAGGRAPGWQAGLITARHQQLSDEQAGHGAGDATSRVGRPGVAATA
;
A
#
# COMPACT_ATOMS: atom_id res chain seq x y z
N MET A 1 44.36 -56.68 -1.32
CA MET A 1 44.19 -55.33 -1.89
C MET A 1 42.88 -54.73 -1.32
N ALA A 2 43.00 -53.86 -0.33
CA ALA A 2 41.87 -53.21 0.33
C ALA A 2 41.67 -51.84 -0.30
N GLY A 3 40.48 -51.61 -0.88
CA GLY A 3 40.13 -50.35 -1.48
C GLY A 3 39.75 -49.30 -0.40
N VAL A 4 40.47 -48.20 -0.38
CA VAL A 4 40.19 -47.05 0.47
C VAL A 4 39.11 -46.18 -0.20
N THR A 5 37.93 -46.18 0.37
CA THR A 5 36.82 -45.27 -0.04
C THR A 5 37.04 -43.91 0.58
N GLN A 6 37.32 -42.88 -0.22
CA GLN A 6 37.37 -41.47 0.26
C GLN A 6 35.96 -40.98 0.63
N PRO A 7 35.81 -40.27 1.75
CA PRO A 7 34.54 -39.63 2.09
C PRO A 7 34.28 -38.38 1.21
N LYS A 8 33.03 -38.28 0.71
CA LYS A 8 32.48 -37.17 -0.04
C LYS A 8 32.55 -35.89 0.85
N PRO A 9 33.00 -34.72 0.33
CA PRO A 9 33.00 -33.50 1.10
C PRO A 9 31.58 -33.09 1.47
N ALA A 10 31.35 -32.86 2.75
CA ALA A 10 30.11 -32.30 3.29
C ALA A 10 29.86 -30.91 2.66
N GLY A 11 28.67 -30.69 2.13
CA GLY A 11 28.28 -29.42 1.54
C GLY A 11 28.47 -28.29 2.55
N ALA A 12 29.17 -27.24 2.13
CA ALA A 12 29.33 -26.03 2.89
C ALA A 12 27.94 -25.42 3.12
N SER A 13 27.48 -25.45 4.37
CA SER A 13 26.30 -24.71 4.79
C SER A 13 26.65 -23.21 4.72
N GLU A 14 25.92 -22.46 3.92
CA GLU A 14 26.03 -21.01 3.86
C GLU A 14 25.91 -20.40 5.29
N PRO A 15 26.72 -19.38 5.62
CA PRO A 15 26.66 -18.76 6.93
C PRO A 15 25.27 -18.12 7.16
N PRO A 16 24.70 -18.25 8.38
CA PRO A 16 23.34 -17.78 8.68
C PRO A 16 23.12 -16.27 8.42
N PHE A 17 24.18 -15.48 8.40
CA PHE A 17 24.12 -14.04 8.07
C PHE A 17 23.89 -13.76 6.58
N ALA A 18 24.29 -14.63 5.65
CA ALA A 18 24.01 -14.46 4.22
C ALA A 18 22.53 -14.72 3.87
N ARG A 19 21.86 -15.55 4.68
CA ARG A 19 20.43 -15.88 4.46
C ARG A 19 19.49 -14.78 4.96
N ALA A 20 19.90 -13.97 5.94
CA ALA A 20 19.13 -12.84 6.46
C ALA A 20 19.17 -11.60 5.55
N ALA A 21 20.23 -11.44 4.73
CA ALA A 21 20.42 -10.28 3.87
C ALA A 21 19.71 -10.36 2.52
N SER A 22 19.06 -11.48 2.16
CA SER A 22 18.42 -11.70 0.85
C SER A 22 16.91 -11.93 0.88
N GLN A 23 16.27 -11.89 2.04
CA GLN A 23 14.83 -12.11 2.15
C GLN A 23 14.07 -10.80 2.00
N ALA A 24 13.41 -10.64 0.84
CA ALA A 24 12.37 -9.65 0.69
C ALA A 24 11.08 -10.18 1.32
N SER A 25 10.26 -9.29 1.88
CA SER A 25 8.90 -9.62 2.29
C SER A 25 7.98 -8.41 2.23
N ILE A 26 6.71 -8.67 1.98
CA ILE A 26 5.62 -7.71 2.13
C ILE A 26 4.67 -8.31 3.14
N GLU A 27 4.53 -7.65 4.28
CA GLU A 27 3.69 -8.07 5.38
C GLU A 27 2.58 -7.05 5.64
N LEU A 28 1.34 -7.52 5.69
CA LEU A 28 0.17 -6.71 5.97
C LEU A 28 -0.24 -6.86 7.43
N TYR A 29 -0.52 -5.74 8.07
CA TYR A 29 -1.02 -5.64 9.43
C TYR A 29 -2.43 -5.08 9.43
N TRP A 30 -3.34 -5.80 10.10
CA TRP A 30 -4.70 -5.37 10.39
C TRP A 30 -4.79 -4.90 11.83
N LEU A 31 -5.00 -3.60 12.00
CA LEU A 31 -4.99 -2.95 13.30
C LEU A 31 -6.43 -2.56 13.66
N PRO A 32 -6.95 -2.94 14.86
CA PRO A 32 -8.29 -2.52 15.27
C PRO A 32 -8.39 -0.99 15.25
N LEU A 33 -9.46 -0.46 14.67
CA LEU A 33 -9.64 0.98 14.57
C LEU A 33 -9.80 1.58 15.97
N GLY A 34 -8.83 2.43 16.35
CA GLY A 34 -8.75 3.03 17.67
C GLY A 34 -7.73 2.40 18.61
N ALA A 35 -6.90 1.47 18.16
CA ALA A 35 -5.61 1.24 18.75
C ALA A 35 -4.90 2.60 18.83
N GLY A 36 -4.37 3.00 19.99
CA GLY A 36 -3.62 4.26 20.17
C GLY A 36 -4.40 5.56 20.39
N GLY A 37 -5.74 5.64 20.21
CA GLY A 37 -6.45 6.91 20.42
C GLY A 37 -7.94 6.78 20.77
N TRP A 38 -8.34 7.33 21.94
CA TRP A 38 -9.75 7.28 22.41
C TRP A 38 -10.73 7.95 21.42
N LEU A 39 -10.36 9.09 20.83
CA LEU A 39 -11.21 9.83 19.89
C LEU A 39 -11.39 9.08 18.56
N VAL A 40 -10.35 8.43 18.05
CA VAL A 40 -10.42 7.63 16.82
C VAL A 40 -11.29 6.40 17.03
N ARG A 41 -11.17 5.76 18.19
CA ARG A 41 -12.00 4.62 18.60
C ARG A 41 -13.49 5.00 18.69
N LEU A 42 -13.80 6.15 19.26
CA LEU A 42 -15.18 6.65 19.39
C LEU A 42 -15.79 6.96 18.02
N ASN A 43 -15.07 7.67 17.17
CA ASN A 43 -15.55 8.03 15.82
C ASN A 43 -15.74 6.79 14.94
N GLY A 44 -14.84 5.82 15.00
CA GLY A 44 -14.98 4.55 14.28
C GLY A 44 -16.22 3.76 14.73
N ARG A 45 -16.46 3.68 16.04
CA ARG A 45 -17.65 3.01 16.59
C ARG A 45 -18.96 3.70 16.21
N ILE A 46 -19.00 5.03 16.23
CA ILE A 46 -20.18 5.80 15.80
C ILE A 46 -20.43 5.59 14.30
N TYR A 47 -19.39 5.69 13.47
CA TYR A 47 -19.48 5.43 12.04
C TYR A 47 -20.05 4.04 11.75
N GLU A 48 -19.46 3.01 12.38
CA GLU A 48 -19.92 1.62 12.19
C GLU A 48 -21.34 1.40 12.72
N ALA A 49 -21.72 1.97 13.85
CA ALA A 49 -23.06 1.85 14.37
C ALA A 49 -24.11 2.46 13.43
N ILE A 50 -23.82 3.61 12.82
CA ILE A 50 -24.69 4.24 11.83
C ILE A 50 -24.82 3.34 10.59
N HIS A 51 -23.69 2.87 10.04
CA HIS A 51 -23.72 1.99 8.87
C HIS A 51 -24.43 0.67 9.14
N ALA A 52 -24.16 0.03 10.28
CA ALA A 52 -24.82 -1.21 10.68
C ALA A 52 -26.34 -1.02 10.81
N PHE A 53 -26.78 0.13 11.36
CA PHE A 53 -28.20 0.47 11.46
C PHE A 53 -28.85 0.67 10.07
N LEU A 54 -28.20 1.42 9.17
CA LEU A 54 -28.67 1.64 7.82
C LEU A 54 -28.73 0.35 6.99
N GLU A 55 -27.74 -0.52 7.17
CA GLU A 55 -27.64 -1.81 6.48
C GLU A 55 -28.41 -2.94 7.19
N ARG A 56 -29.08 -2.64 8.32
CA ARG A 56 -29.87 -3.60 9.13
C ARG A 56 -29.07 -4.85 9.53
N ARG A 57 -27.82 -4.70 9.89
CA ARG A 57 -26.90 -5.75 10.34
C ARG A 57 -26.33 -5.46 11.73
N ARG A 58 -25.61 -6.41 12.31
CA ARG A 58 -24.84 -6.18 13.55
C ARG A 58 -23.61 -5.32 13.25
N PRO A 59 -23.17 -4.45 14.20
CA PRO A 59 -21.87 -3.79 14.11
C PRO A 59 -20.75 -4.82 13.98
N LEU A 60 -19.76 -4.50 13.16
CA LEU A 60 -18.57 -5.30 12.91
C LEU A 60 -17.34 -4.59 13.48
N ASP A 61 -16.28 -5.35 13.74
CA ASP A 61 -15.00 -4.75 14.08
C ASP A 61 -14.43 -4.02 12.88
N LEU A 62 -13.96 -2.80 13.11
CA LEU A 62 -13.32 -2.00 12.08
C LEU A 62 -11.80 -2.11 12.20
N TYR A 63 -11.15 -2.29 11.06
CA TYR A 63 -9.70 -2.36 10.96
C TYR A 63 -9.17 -1.26 10.06
N HIS A 64 -7.99 -0.76 10.37
CA HIS A 64 -7.13 -0.06 9.45
C HIS A 64 -5.90 -0.91 9.13
N SER A 65 -5.18 -0.55 8.09
CA SER A 65 -4.10 -1.37 7.57
C SER A 65 -2.80 -0.59 7.46
N ALA A 66 -1.69 -1.30 7.62
CA ALA A 66 -0.33 -0.83 7.39
C ALA A 66 0.51 -1.97 6.81
N LEU A 67 1.63 -1.63 6.15
CA LEU A 67 2.56 -2.62 5.60
C LEU A 67 3.93 -2.49 6.25
N ILE A 68 4.59 -3.65 6.41
CA ILE A 68 6.03 -3.73 6.56
C ILE A 68 6.59 -4.35 5.28
N VAL A 69 7.55 -3.65 4.69
CA VAL A 69 8.23 -4.10 3.46
C VAL A 69 9.70 -4.26 3.76
N GLN A 70 10.20 -5.48 3.64
CA GLN A 70 11.62 -5.79 3.73
C GLN A 70 12.22 -5.91 2.34
N VAL A 71 13.33 -5.26 2.11
CA VAL A 71 14.18 -5.40 0.92
C VAL A 71 15.64 -5.43 1.36
N PRO A 72 16.60 -5.83 0.51
CA PRO A 72 18.02 -5.83 0.88
C PRO A 72 18.53 -4.47 1.36
N GLU A 73 17.93 -3.38 0.88
CA GLU A 73 18.29 -2.00 1.21
C GLU A 73 17.78 -1.55 2.58
N GLY A 74 16.86 -2.30 3.21
CA GLY A 74 16.33 -2.02 4.54
C GLY A 74 14.87 -2.43 4.71
N ARG A 75 14.35 -2.11 5.89
CA ARG A 75 12.96 -2.32 6.29
C ARG A 75 12.21 -1.00 6.20
N PHE A 76 11.01 -1.03 5.63
CA PHE A 76 10.16 0.14 5.46
C PHE A 76 8.77 -0.12 6.02
N VAL A 77 8.21 0.89 6.69
CA VAL A 77 6.79 0.92 7.06
C VAL A 77 6.05 1.81 6.07
N ILE A 78 4.94 1.31 5.54
CA ILE A 78 4.00 2.10 4.74
C ILE A 78 2.73 2.27 5.56
N GLU A 79 2.42 3.52 5.89
CA GLU A 79 1.25 3.88 6.69
C GLU A 79 0.69 5.24 6.26
N ASP A 80 -0.59 5.44 6.52
CA ASP A 80 -1.26 6.73 6.48
C ASP A 80 -1.41 7.25 7.91
N ALA A 81 -0.85 8.41 8.20
CA ALA A 81 -0.78 8.97 9.53
C ALA A 81 -1.05 10.48 9.55
N TRP A 82 -1.39 10.98 10.73
CA TRP A 82 -1.47 12.42 10.96
C TRP A 82 -0.08 13.05 11.04
N PRO A 83 0.08 14.30 10.55
CA PRO A 83 1.32 15.04 10.72
C PRO A 83 1.65 15.21 12.21
N ILE A 84 2.77 14.67 12.62
CA ILE A 84 3.28 14.89 13.98
C ILE A 84 4.10 16.19 13.96
N PRO A 85 4.00 17.07 14.99
CA PRO A 85 4.94 18.17 15.14
C PRO A 85 6.36 17.62 15.29
N ASP A 86 7.25 17.98 14.38
CA ASP A 86 8.63 17.47 14.34
C ASP A 86 9.65 18.57 14.48
N ALA A 87 10.69 18.29 15.24
CA ALA A 87 11.93 19.03 15.19
C ALA A 87 12.72 18.76 13.90
N ASP A 88 12.61 17.55 13.33
CA ASP A 88 13.47 17.05 12.23
C ASP A 88 12.83 17.16 10.82
N GLY A 89 11.58 17.57 10.75
CA GLY A 89 10.85 17.77 9.49
C GLY A 89 10.30 16.50 8.83
N PRO A 90 9.52 16.64 7.73
CA PRO A 90 8.82 15.54 7.07
C PRO A 90 9.74 14.47 6.46
N SER A 91 10.93 14.86 5.99
CA SER A 91 11.88 13.96 5.33
C SER A 91 12.44 12.89 6.27
N SER A 92 12.55 13.18 7.56
CA SER A 92 13.03 12.20 8.57
C SER A 92 12.08 11.02 8.74
N ARG A 93 10.79 11.22 8.44
CA ARG A 93 9.74 10.20 8.53
C ARG A 93 9.42 9.52 7.20
N GLY A 94 10.15 9.86 6.13
CA GLY A 94 9.89 9.29 4.80
C GLY A 94 8.50 9.63 4.26
N VAL A 95 8.00 10.85 4.48
CA VAL A 95 6.74 11.31 3.90
C VAL A 95 6.86 11.29 2.39
N ALA A 96 6.06 10.45 1.73
CA ALA A 96 6.05 10.27 0.29
C ALA A 96 4.94 11.13 -0.35
N VAL A 97 3.77 11.20 0.28
CA VAL A 97 2.62 11.94 -0.22
C VAL A 97 1.92 12.62 0.96
N GLU A 98 1.43 13.85 0.74
CA GLU A 98 0.51 14.54 1.64
C GLU A 98 -0.82 14.78 0.94
N GLY A 99 -1.92 14.73 1.69
CA GLY A 99 -3.24 15.03 1.17
C GLY A 99 -4.10 15.80 2.14
N PRO A 100 -5.21 16.39 1.65
CA PRO A 100 -6.14 17.17 2.46
C PRO A 100 -7.03 16.28 3.34
N VAL A 101 -7.42 16.82 4.53
CA VAL A 101 -8.41 16.21 5.40
C VAL A 101 -9.66 17.08 5.43
N GLY A 102 -10.82 16.45 5.25
CA GLY A 102 -12.13 17.12 5.30
C GLY A 102 -12.43 18.06 4.15
N SER A 103 -11.47 18.90 3.73
CA SER A 103 -11.62 19.84 2.61
C SER A 103 -10.28 20.25 2.02
N ARG A 104 -10.20 20.37 0.68
CA ARG A 104 -9.00 20.86 -0.03
C ARG A 104 -8.60 22.28 0.43
N ARG A 105 -9.57 23.14 0.78
CA ARG A 105 -9.30 24.51 1.25
C ARG A 105 -8.62 24.52 2.62
N MET A 106 -8.91 23.56 3.47
CA MET A 106 -8.33 23.45 4.81
C MET A 106 -6.89 22.93 4.78
N ALA A 107 -6.47 22.27 3.71
CA ALA A 107 -5.11 21.72 3.55
C ALA A 107 -3.99 22.79 3.59
N ARG A 108 -4.32 24.10 3.51
CA ARG A 108 -3.37 25.18 3.77
C ARG A 108 -2.79 25.14 5.19
N TRP A 109 -3.53 24.56 6.15
CA TRP A 109 -3.05 24.34 7.52
C TRP A 109 -2.61 22.89 7.68
N ARG A 110 -1.41 22.67 8.18
CA ARG A 110 -0.81 21.33 8.32
C ARG A 110 -1.68 20.36 9.13
N VAL A 111 -2.38 20.84 10.16
CA VAL A 111 -3.29 20.04 10.99
C VAL A 111 -4.46 19.40 10.20
N PHE A 112 -4.76 19.91 9.00
CA PHE A 112 -5.77 19.36 8.09
C PHE A 112 -5.15 18.65 6.90
N ARG A 113 -4.01 18.00 7.09
CA ARG A 113 -3.38 17.10 6.12
C ARG A 113 -3.21 15.72 6.72
N TYR A 114 -3.15 14.71 5.88
CA TYR A 114 -2.62 13.40 6.20
C TYR A 114 -1.28 13.22 5.51
N GLU A 115 -0.45 12.31 6.03
CA GLU A 115 0.85 11.95 5.48
C GLU A 115 0.86 10.47 5.16
N VAL A 116 1.14 10.10 3.91
CA VAL A 116 1.50 8.72 3.57
C VAL A 116 3.01 8.60 3.68
N ARG A 117 3.46 7.71 4.53
CA ARG A 117 4.86 7.52 4.87
C ARG A 117 5.40 6.26 4.20
N ARG A 118 6.60 6.36 3.68
CA ARG A 118 7.49 5.24 3.35
C ARG A 118 8.68 5.35 4.31
N TRP A 119 8.46 4.96 5.55
CA TRP A 119 9.36 5.25 6.65
C TRP A 119 10.38 4.13 6.83
N ARG A 120 11.64 4.42 6.50
CA ARG A 120 12.73 3.49 6.70
C ARG A 120 12.95 3.26 8.21
N ASP A 121 13.05 2.00 8.60
CA ASP A 121 13.19 1.54 10.00
C ASP A 121 12.08 2.06 10.93
N GLY A 122 10.93 2.45 10.34
CA GLY A 122 9.77 2.90 11.07
C GLY A 122 9.12 1.80 11.92
N VAL A 123 8.25 2.21 12.83
CA VAL A 123 7.51 1.32 13.71
C VAL A 123 6.02 1.57 13.57
N ILE A 124 5.25 0.51 13.38
CA ILE A 124 3.79 0.56 13.52
C ILE A 124 3.50 0.64 15.02
N ALA A 125 2.96 1.76 15.48
CA ALA A 125 2.81 2.06 16.91
C ALA A 125 2.01 0.97 17.66
N ASP A 126 0.95 0.47 17.03
CA ASP A 126 0.01 -0.47 17.64
C ASP A 126 0.15 -1.90 17.08
N ALA A 127 1.33 -2.27 16.58
CA ALA A 127 1.59 -3.59 16.01
C ALA A 127 1.26 -4.75 16.97
N SER A 128 1.37 -4.53 18.28
CA SER A 128 1.02 -5.52 19.31
C SER A 128 -0.48 -5.78 19.42
N GLU A 129 -1.33 -4.86 18.95
CA GLU A 129 -2.79 -5.01 18.92
C GLU A 129 -3.29 -5.60 17.58
N ALA A 130 -2.39 -5.85 16.64
CA ALA A 130 -2.76 -6.35 15.30
C ALA A 130 -3.41 -7.73 15.37
N VAL A 131 -4.48 -7.92 14.59
CA VAL A 131 -5.27 -9.14 14.53
C VAL A 131 -4.98 -9.90 13.25
N ALA A 132 -4.79 -11.23 13.34
CA ALA A 132 -4.42 -12.09 12.20
C ALA A 132 -3.21 -11.53 11.40
N SER A 133 -2.24 -10.96 12.12
CA SER A 133 -1.09 -10.26 11.55
C SER A 133 0.22 -10.71 12.21
N PRO A 134 1.37 -10.63 11.53
CA PRO A 134 1.49 -10.21 10.13
C PRO A 134 0.93 -11.25 9.15
N GLN A 135 0.34 -10.78 8.06
CA GLN A 135 -0.03 -11.60 6.92
C GLN A 135 1.05 -11.44 5.83
N LEU A 136 1.83 -12.48 5.56
CA LEU A 136 2.80 -12.47 4.46
C LEU A 136 2.06 -12.48 3.12
N LEU A 137 2.27 -11.43 2.31
CA LEU A 137 1.65 -11.29 1.00
C LEU A 137 2.57 -11.72 -0.14
N SER A 138 3.87 -11.50 0.00
CA SER A 138 4.88 -11.87 -1.00
C SER A 138 6.27 -11.90 -0.38
N ASP A 139 7.13 -12.75 -0.91
CA ASP A 139 8.57 -12.81 -0.65
C ASP A 139 9.40 -12.47 -1.91
N ASP A 140 8.74 -12.01 -2.97
CA ASP A 140 9.39 -11.61 -4.22
C ASP A 140 10.03 -10.22 -4.08
N PRO A 141 11.37 -10.09 -4.24
CA PRO A 141 12.08 -8.83 -4.13
C PRO A 141 11.71 -7.82 -5.23
N LEU A 142 11.27 -8.27 -6.39
CA LEU A 142 10.84 -7.37 -7.47
C LEU A 142 9.51 -6.73 -7.14
N VAL A 143 8.57 -7.51 -6.59
CA VAL A 143 7.27 -7.00 -6.13
C VAL A 143 7.45 -6.06 -4.96
N ALA A 144 8.32 -6.39 -3.99
CA ALA A 144 8.60 -5.54 -2.83
C ALA A 144 9.20 -4.18 -3.25
N ARG A 145 10.16 -4.16 -4.19
CA ARG A 145 10.72 -2.90 -4.72
C ARG A 145 9.68 -2.10 -5.48
N ARG A 146 8.92 -2.73 -6.37
CA ARG A 146 7.83 -2.06 -7.09
C ARG A 146 6.82 -1.43 -6.13
N LEU A 147 6.49 -2.12 -5.04
CA LEU A 147 5.61 -1.58 -4.01
C LEU A 147 6.19 -0.30 -3.41
N LEU A 148 7.47 -0.29 -3.05
CA LEU A 148 8.12 0.91 -2.52
C LEU A 148 8.17 2.07 -3.53
N ASP A 149 8.33 1.76 -4.82
CA ASP A 149 8.42 2.77 -5.88
C ASP A 149 7.07 3.44 -6.14
N VAL A 150 5.97 2.67 -6.17
CA VAL A 150 4.64 3.23 -6.48
C VAL A 150 4.08 4.12 -5.36
N VAL A 151 4.58 4.04 -4.13
CA VAL A 151 4.09 4.89 -3.02
C VAL A 151 4.17 6.38 -3.36
N GLY A 152 5.20 6.81 -4.08
CA GLY A 152 5.38 8.22 -4.47
C GLY A 152 4.40 8.73 -5.52
N SER A 153 3.71 7.84 -6.24
CA SER A 153 2.70 8.16 -7.27
C SER A 153 1.26 8.03 -6.79
N LEU A 154 1.07 7.78 -5.50
CA LEU A 154 -0.24 7.65 -4.88
C LEU A 154 -1.08 8.93 -5.04
N PRO A 155 -2.35 8.84 -5.47
CA PRO A 155 -3.23 10.00 -5.53
C PRO A 155 -3.51 10.55 -4.13
N SER A 156 -3.76 11.86 -4.03
CA SER A 156 -4.04 12.55 -2.77
C SER A 156 -5.44 13.16 -2.71
N PRO A 157 -6.51 12.34 -2.74
CA PRO A 157 -7.87 12.84 -2.56
C PRO A 157 -8.12 13.28 -1.12
N VAL A 158 -9.28 13.91 -0.89
CA VAL A 158 -9.66 14.37 0.46
C VAL A 158 -9.95 13.19 1.36
N TRP A 159 -9.19 13.05 2.43
CA TRP A 159 -9.38 12.01 3.45
C TRP A 159 -10.78 12.10 4.10
N GLY A 160 -11.42 10.96 4.26
CA GLY A 160 -12.77 10.85 4.81
C GLY A 160 -13.90 11.21 3.84
N ARG A 161 -13.61 11.37 2.53
CA ARG A 161 -14.61 11.66 1.49
C ARG A 161 -14.48 10.70 0.32
N ASP A 162 -15.60 10.46 -0.37
CA ASP A 162 -15.64 9.78 -1.68
C ASP A 162 -15.47 10.80 -2.81
N GLU A 163 -14.30 11.44 -2.88
CA GLU A 163 -13.99 12.43 -3.92
C GLU A 163 -13.81 11.77 -5.30
N LEU A 164 -13.34 10.52 -5.30
CA LEU A 164 -13.08 9.75 -6.50
C LEU A 164 -14.30 8.96 -7.02
N LYS A 165 -15.46 9.10 -6.34
CA LYS A 165 -16.74 8.44 -6.70
C LYS A 165 -16.61 6.92 -6.81
N THR A 166 -15.92 6.32 -5.86
CA THR A 166 -15.70 4.87 -5.77
C THR A 166 -16.76 4.14 -4.95
N GLY A 167 -17.66 4.88 -4.28
CA GLY A 167 -18.67 4.36 -3.37
C GLY A 167 -18.20 4.27 -1.92
N GLU A 168 -16.91 4.47 -1.65
CA GLU A 168 -16.33 4.50 -0.31
C GLU A 168 -15.44 5.72 -0.12
N MET A 169 -15.23 6.12 1.14
CA MET A 169 -14.33 7.22 1.49
C MET A 169 -12.87 6.81 1.29
N TRP A 170 -12.02 7.80 0.97
CA TRP A 170 -10.56 7.65 0.99
C TRP A 170 -9.99 7.73 2.41
N ASN A 171 -9.14 6.77 2.79
CA ASN A 171 -8.49 6.69 4.10
C ASN A 171 -7.26 5.76 4.06
N SER A 172 -6.70 5.38 5.22
CA SER A 172 -5.54 4.49 5.34
C SER A 172 -5.72 3.16 4.59
N ASN A 173 -6.91 2.55 4.64
CA ASN A 173 -7.17 1.30 3.91
C ASN A 173 -7.13 1.50 2.40
N SER A 174 -7.61 2.65 1.91
CA SER A 174 -7.56 2.99 0.49
C SER A 174 -6.12 3.14 0.00
N VAL A 175 -5.27 3.76 0.82
CA VAL A 175 -3.83 3.90 0.56
C VAL A 175 -3.19 2.54 0.39
N ILE A 176 -3.36 1.66 1.36
CA ILE A 176 -2.74 0.32 1.35
C ILE A 176 -3.28 -0.54 0.22
N ALA A 177 -4.59 -0.57 0.02
CA ALA A 177 -5.22 -1.33 -1.07
C ALA A 177 -4.72 -0.86 -2.46
N TRP A 178 -4.61 0.45 -2.65
CA TRP A 178 -4.09 1.03 -3.88
C TRP A 178 -2.63 0.65 -4.13
N VAL A 179 -1.78 0.78 -3.10
CA VAL A 179 -0.34 0.44 -3.20
C VAL A 179 -0.14 -1.03 -3.54
N LEU A 180 -0.91 -1.93 -2.90
CA LEU A 180 -0.86 -3.37 -3.20
C LEU A 180 -1.27 -3.65 -4.65
N ALA A 181 -2.39 -3.09 -5.11
CA ALA A 181 -2.87 -3.30 -6.48
C ALA A 181 -1.89 -2.75 -7.53
N GLN A 182 -1.31 -1.56 -7.30
CA GLN A 182 -0.33 -0.96 -8.22
C GLN A 182 1.02 -1.69 -8.22
N SER A 183 1.37 -2.38 -7.15
CA SER A 183 2.56 -3.23 -7.11
C SER A 183 2.44 -4.52 -7.94
N GLY A 184 1.25 -4.83 -8.44
CA GLY A 184 0.96 -6.03 -9.22
C GLY A 184 0.64 -7.26 -8.36
N LEU A 185 0.38 -7.08 -7.06
CA LEU A 185 -0.12 -8.15 -6.21
C LEU A 185 -1.59 -8.45 -6.52
N SER A 186 -1.94 -9.74 -6.54
CA SER A 186 -3.35 -10.15 -6.55
C SER A 186 -3.98 -9.79 -5.19
N THR A 187 -4.99 -8.94 -5.24
CA THR A 187 -5.68 -8.44 -4.05
C THR A 187 -7.01 -9.15 -3.76
N ASP A 188 -7.41 -10.11 -4.59
CA ASP A 188 -8.73 -10.77 -4.51
C ASP A 188 -8.95 -11.54 -3.21
N ALA A 189 -7.88 -12.13 -2.67
CA ALA A 189 -7.92 -12.89 -1.42
C ALA A 189 -7.52 -12.07 -0.18
N ILE A 190 -7.19 -10.78 -0.35
CA ILE A 190 -6.74 -9.91 0.73
C ILE A 190 -7.94 -9.15 1.29
N GLY A 191 -8.20 -9.33 2.58
CA GLY A 191 -9.28 -8.66 3.28
C GLY A 191 -9.08 -8.64 4.79
N PRO A 192 -9.90 -7.88 5.52
CA PRO A 192 -9.81 -7.81 6.97
C PRO A 192 -10.08 -9.16 7.62
N PRO A 193 -9.70 -9.34 8.89
CA PRO A 193 -10.02 -10.53 9.67
C PRO A 193 -11.50 -10.89 9.62
N ALA A 194 -11.80 -12.20 9.75
CA ALA A 194 -13.16 -12.71 9.66
C ALA A 194 -14.11 -11.99 10.64
N GLY A 195 -15.24 -11.53 10.13
CA GLY A 195 -16.24 -10.77 10.91
C GLY A 195 -15.92 -9.28 11.04
N GLY A 196 -14.82 -8.79 10.44
CA GLY A 196 -14.45 -7.40 10.44
C GLY A 196 -14.67 -6.67 9.11
N ARG A 197 -14.43 -5.36 9.11
CA ARG A 197 -14.48 -4.48 7.92
C ARG A 197 -13.24 -3.59 7.86
N ALA A 198 -12.85 -3.27 6.64
CA ALA A 198 -11.83 -2.27 6.33
C ALA A 198 -12.44 -1.18 5.42
N PRO A 199 -13.18 -0.19 5.98
CA PRO A 199 -13.80 0.87 5.17
C PRO A 199 -12.74 1.57 4.31
N GLY A 200 -13.10 1.89 3.07
CA GLY A 200 -12.18 2.51 2.12
C GLY A 200 -11.29 1.53 1.33
N TRP A 201 -11.25 0.25 1.69
CA TRP A 201 -10.44 -0.74 0.97
C TRP A 201 -10.81 -0.80 -0.53
N GLN A 202 -12.11 -0.86 -0.83
CA GLN A 202 -12.59 -0.89 -2.20
C GLN A 202 -12.28 0.41 -2.96
N ALA A 203 -12.30 1.55 -2.28
CA ALA A 203 -11.92 2.82 -2.92
C ALA A 203 -10.49 2.78 -3.46
N GLY A 204 -9.55 2.19 -2.70
CA GLY A 204 -8.18 2.00 -3.15
C GLY A 204 -8.08 1.11 -4.39
N LEU A 205 -8.73 -0.06 -4.36
CA LEU A 205 -8.71 -1.02 -5.47
C LEU A 205 -9.33 -0.45 -6.76
N ILE A 206 -10.50 0.20 -6.64
CA ILE A 206 -11.18 0.81 -7.79
C ILE A 206 -10.31 1.93 -8.39
N THR A 207 -9.71 2.76 -7.54
CA THR A 207 -8.84 3.85 -7.99
C THR A 207 -7.61 3.31 -8.73
N ALA A 208 -6.97 2.27 -8.20
CA ALA A 208 -5.83 1.62 -8.85
C ALA A 208 -6.21 1.08 -10.23
N ARG A 209 -7.35 0.38 -10.33
CA ARG A 209 -7.85 -0.16 -11.60
C ARG A 209 -8.13 0.94 -12.63
N HIS A 210 -8.75 2.05 -12.22
CA HIS A 210 -9.05 3.16 -13.13
C HIS A 210 -7.75 3.79 -13.68
N GLN A 211 -6.72 3.92 -12.85
CA GLN A 211 -5.43 4.43 -13.30
C GLN A 211 -4.75 3.47 -14.28
N GLN A 212 -4.69 2.18 -13.98
CA GLN A 212 -4.12 1.17 -14.87
C GLN A 212 -4.78 1.18 -16.25
N LEU A 213 -6.12 1.22 -16.31
CA LEU A 213 -6.86 1.32 -17.58
C LEU A 213 -6.54 2.61 -18.33
N SER A 214 -6.38 3.73 -17.63
CA SER A 214 -6.03 5.02 -18.26
C SER A 214 -4.64 5.01 -18.85
N ASP A 215 -3.68 4.41 -18.14
CA ASP A 215 -2.28 4.28 -18.58
C ASP A 215 -2.15 3.35 -19.80
N GLU A 216 -2.89 2.24 -19.81
CA GLU A 216 -2.98 1.33 -20.98
C GLU A 216 -3.53 2.03 -22.21
N GLN A 217 -4.60 2.82 -22.07
CA GLN A 217 -5.19 3.59 -23.16
C GLN A 217 -4.23 4.65 -23.70
N ALA A 218 -3.52 5.35 -22.83
CA ALA A 218 -2.51 6.33 -23.22
C ALA A 218 -1.35 5.67 -23.98
N GLY A 219 -0.90 4.49 -23.53
CA GLY A 219 0.15 3.71 -24.19
C GLY A 219 -0.24 3.24 -25.59
N HIS A 220 -1.46 2.78 -25.79
CA HIS A 220 -1.97 2.36 -27.11
C HIS A 220 -2.12 3.54 -28.07
N GLY A 221 -2.58 4.71 -27.60
CA GLY A 221 -2.70 5.93 -28.43
C GLY A 221 -1.36 6.47 -28.94
N ALA A 222 -0.30 6.37 -28.14
CA ALA A 222 1.04 6.78 -28.52
C ALA A 222 1.68 5.85 -29.57
N GLY A 223 1.40 4.54 -29.50
CA GLY A 223 1.88 3.54 -30.47
C GLY A 223 1.28 3.71 -31.85
N ASP A 224 0.01 4.10 -31.98
CA ASP A 224 -0.67 4.29 -33.27
C ASP A 224 -0.23 5.60 -33.97
N ALA A 225 0.13 6.63 -33.20
CA ALA A 225 0.62 7.89 -33.77
C ALA A 225 2.00 7.76 -34.44
N THR A 226 2.89 6.91 -33.92
CA THR A 226 4.21 6.65 -34.49
C THR A 226 4.16 5.80 -35.75
N SER A 227 3.16 4.94 -35.92
CA SER A 227 3.01 4.08 -37.10
C SER A 227 2.48 4.83 -38.33
N ARG A 228 1.84 6.00 -38.17
CA ARG A 228 1.30 6.82 -39.27
C ARG A 228 2.30 7.76 -39.93
N VAL A 229 3.44 8.03 -39.32
CA VAL A 229 4.45 8.95 -39.86
C VAL A 229 5.43 8.28 -40.85
N GLY A 230 5.39 6.94 -40.99
CA GLY A 230 6.37 6.14 -41.74
C GLY A 230 5.96 5.69 -43.15
N ARG A 231 5.00 6.31 -43.86
CA ARG A 231 4.73 6.01 -45.27
C ARG A 231 5.29 7.13 -46.18
N PRO A 232 6.46 6.97 -46.83
CA PRO A 232 6.87 7.85 -47.91
C PRO A 232 5.94 7.60 -49.13
N GLY A 233 5.32 8.67 -49.59
CA GLY A 233 4.50 8.65 -50.81
C GLY A 233 5.36 8.26 -52.00
N VAL A 234 4.98 7.15 -52.68
CA VAL A 234 5.52 6.79 -53.97
C VAL A 234 4.99 7.79 -54.98
N ALA A 235 5.83 8.70 -55.46
CA ALA A 235 5.50 9.57 -56.56
C ALA A 235 5.47 8.73 -57.84
N ALA A 236 4.31 8.60 -58.44
CA ALA A 236 4.16 8.09 -59.81
C ALA A 236 4.54 9.19 -60.79
N THR A 237 5.63 8.98 -61.49
CA THR A 237 5.98 9.76 -62.70
C THR A 237 5.35 9.07 -63.91
N ALA A 238 4.48 9.84 -64.61
CA ALA A 238 4.04 9.54 -65.95
C ALA A 238 5.08 10.06 -66.97
#